data_e62ac201ea04703ca84cb4425bd47e69
#
_entry.id   e62ac201ea04703ca84cb4425bd47e69
#
_cell.length_a   1.000
_cell.length_b   1.000
_cell.length_c   1.000
_cell.angle_alpha   90.00
_cell.angle_beta   90.00
_cell.angle_gamma   90.00
#
_symmetry.space_group_name_H-M   'P 1'
#
loop_
_entity.id
_entity.type
_entity.pdbx_description
1 polymer ?
#
loop_
_entity_poly.entity_id
_entity_poly.type
_entity_poly.pdbx_seq_one_letter_code
_entity_poly.pdbx_strand_id
1 'polypeptide(L)'
;KFIILSERDSGMYDAINQAVQRCEGEIVGNINSDDYYEPDAVETMVAEYKKTNFDVAWGNITVKTPRATFIKKANIGKYLWTRTGFCHPAMFARRSVLLEHPYAKECMADDFEFATWAHVNGKKIVTVDHLISVFEFGGMSTKKTWADVMKRVNMVYGIYKKYGMSRLYWLQRMAYESVKYVFS
;
A
#
# COMPACT_ATOMS: atom_id res chain seq x y z
N LYS A 1 -4.09 24.41 -4.48
CA LYS A 1 -4.66 24.81 -3.19
C LYS A 1 -4.09 23.88 -2.11
N PHE A 2 -3.43 24.44 -1.09
CA PHE A 2 -3.00 23.69 0.08
C PHE A 2 -4.06 23.82 1.17
N ILE A 3 -4.39 22.70 1.82
CA ILE A 3 -5.25 22.66 3.00
C ILE A 3 -4.41 22.00 4.10
N ILE A 4 -4.14 22.73 5.17
CA ILE A 4 -3.42 22.22 6.34
C ILE A 4 -4.48 21.88 7.40
N LEU A 5 -4.48 20.63 7.84
CA LEU A 5 -5.32 20.15 8.91
C LEU A 5 -4.42 19.72 10.06
N SER A 6 -4.68 20.25 11.25
CA SER A 6 -4.00 19.85 12.47
C SER A 6 -5.08 19.49 13.48
N GLU A 7 -5.42 18.22 13.52
CA GLU A 7 -6.48 17.67 14.37
C GLU A 7 -5.96 16.45 15.14
N ARG A 8 -6.65 16.10 16.20
CA ARG A 8 -6.32 14.91 16.97
C ARG A 8 -6.73 13.66 16.20
N ASP A 9 -5.83 12.71 16.09
CA ASP A 9 -6.09 11.40 15.49
C ASP A 9 -5.69 10.25 16.43
N SER A 10 -6.10 9.04 16.09
CA SER A 10 -5.74 7.80 16.79
C SER A 10 -4.65 7.01 16.07
N GLY A 11 -3.90 7.65 15.16
CA GLY A 11 -2.79 7.07 14.40
C GLY A 11 -2.90 7.31 12.90
N MET A 12 -1.86 6.92 12.16
CA MET A 12 -1.66 7.20 10.74
C MET A 12 -2.90 6.94 9.87
N TYR A 13 -3.52 5.78 10.00
CA TYR A 13 -4.70 5.44 9.18
C TYR A 13 -5.95 6.23 9.55
N ASP A 14 -6.08 6.66 10.80
CA ASP A 14 -7.15 7.57 11.21
C ASP A 14 -6.96 8.94 10.57
N ALA A 15 -5.74 9.47 10.58
CA ALA A 15 -5.40 10.73 9.91
C ALA A 15 -5.68 10.66 8.40
N ILE A 16 -5.32 9.56 7.74
CA ILE A 16 -5.61 9.34 6.32
C ILE A 16 -7.12 9.31 6.07
N ASN A 17 -7.90 8.57 6.87
CA ASN A 17 -9.35 8.50 6.74
C ASN A 17 -10.00 9.89 6.89
N GLN A 18 -9.54 10.69 7.86
CA GLN A 18 -10.02 12.06 8.04
C GLN A 18 -9.67 12.96 6.84
N ALA A 19 -8.46 12.82 6.28
CA ALA A 19 -8.04 13.55 5.09
C ALA A 19 -8.89 13.18 3.86
N VAL A 20 -9.14 11.88 3.62
CA VAL A 20 -9.98 11.40 2.50
C VAL A 20 -11.39 11.99 2.55
N GLN A 21 -11.98 12.15 3.75
CA GLN A 21 -13.30 12.77 3.89
C GLN A 21 -13.31 14.23 3.38
N ARG A 22 -12.19 14.92 3.51
CA ARG A 22 -12.03 16.34 3.12
C ARG A 22 -11.51 16.55 1.70
N CYS A 23 -11.03 15.50 1.05
CA CYS A 23 -10.63 15.56 -0.35
C CYS A 23 -11.85 15.79 -1.25
N GLU A 24 -11.66 16.57 -2.32
CA GLU A 24 -12.67 16.87 -3.33
C GLU A 24 -12.40 16.15 -4.67
N GLY A 25 -11.19 15.63 -4.86
CA GLY A 25 -10.78 14.93 -6.08
C GLY A 25 -11.46 13.58 -6.27
N GLU A 26 -11.64 13.14 -7.52
CA GLU A 26 -12.18 11.82 -7.86
C GLU A 26 -11.26 10.68 -7.44
N ILE A 27 -9.94 10.89 -7.53
CA ILE A 27 -8.91 9.95 -7.05
C ILE A 27 -8.07 10.63 -5.98
N VAL A 28 -7.60 9.81 -5.04
CA VAL A 28 -6.78 10.24 -3.91
C VAL A 28 -5.52 9.39 -3.89
N GLY A 29 -4.36 10.04 -3.82
CA GLY A 29 -3.08 9.43 -3.51
C GLY A 29 -2.66 9.81 -2.09
N ASN A 30 -1.99 8.91 -1.40
CA ASN A 30 -1.42 9.16 -0.08
C ASN A 30 0.10 9.07 -0.15
N ILE A 31 0.78 10.05 0.43
CA ILE A 31 2.23 10.05 0.59
C ILE A 31 2.58 10.31 2.06
N ASN A 32 3.49 9.51 2.62
CA ASN A 32 3.95 9.70 3.99
C ASN A 32 4.99 10.83 4.06
N SER A 33 5.26 11.33 5.24
CA SER A 33 6.13 12.49 5.47
C SER A 33 7.60 12.26 5.10
N ASP A 34 8.04 11.01 5.05
CA ASP A 34 9.39 10.57 4.69
C ASP A 34 9.52 10.12 3.22
N ASP A 35 8.40 10.07 2.49
CA ASP A 35 8.34 9.66 1.09
C ASP A 35 8.05 10.87 0.18
N TYR A 36 8.24 10.73 -1.13
CA TYR A 36 7.85 11.75 -2.11
C TYR A 36 7.43 11.13 -3.44
N TYR A 37 6.59 11.86 -4.19
CA TYR A 37 6.22 11.50 -5.54
C TYR A 37 7.28 11.89 -6.55
N GLU A 38 7.40 11.11 -7.63
CA GLU A 38 8.10 11.55 -8.81
C GLU A 38 7.35 12.75 -9.45
N PRO A 39 8.06 13.67 -10.17
CA PRO A 39 7.46 14.91 -10.66
C PRO A 39 6.21 14.72 -11.54
N ASP A 40 6.14 13.63 -12.28
CA ASP A 40 5.06 13.29 -13.20
C ASP A 40 4.05 12.26 -12.64
N ALA A 41 4.19 11.88 -11.38
CA ALA A 41 3.40 10.83 -10.74
C ALA A 41 1.88 11.09 -10.80
N VAL A 42 1.46 12.30 -10.43
CA VAL A 42 0.04 12.67 -10.42
C VAL A 42 -0.51 12.71 -11.84
N GLU A 43 0.22 13.29 -12.80
CA GLU A 43 -0.17 13.34 -14.21
C GLU A 43 -0.34 11.94 -14.79
N THR A 44 0.64 11.05 -14.52
CA THR A 44 0.62 9.64 -14.95
C THR A 44 -0.61 8.91 -14.39
N MET A 45 -0.88 9.07 -13.10
CA MET A 45 -2.00 8.38 -12.46
C MET A 45 -3.36 8.92 -12.91
N VAL A 46 -3.47 10.22 -13.16
CA VAL A 46 -4.67 10.85 -13.77
C VAL A 46 -4.88 10.36 -15.19
N ALA A 47 -3.83 10.28 -16.00
CA ALA A 47 -3.92 9.75 -17.36
C ALA A 47 -4.38 8.30 -17.38
N GLU A 48 -3.82 7.45 -16.49
CA GLU A 48 -4.24 6.05 -16.37
C GLU A 48 -5.67 5.93 -15.84
N TYR A 49 -6.10 6.82 -14.93
CA TYR A 49 -7.48 6.86 -14.47
C TYR A 49 -8.46 7.17 -15.61
N LYS A 50 -8.16 8.20 -16.43
CA LYS A 50 -8.97 8.56 -17.59
C LYS A 50 -9.08 7.41 -18.61
N LYS A 51 -8.00 6.62 -18.79
CA LYS A 51 -7.94 5.50 -19.70
C LYS A 51 -8.69 4.28 -19.20
N THR A 52 -8.52 3.94 -17.93
CA THR A 52 -8.95 2.67 -17.37
C THR A 52 -10.17 2.78 -16.46
N ASN A 53 -10.43 3.95 -15.90
CA ASN A 53 -11.44 4.18 -14.89
C ASN A 53 -11.29 3.21 -13.69
N PHE A 54 -10.06 3.06 -13.18
CA PHE A 54 -9.74 2.14 -12.09
C PHE A 54 -10.44 2.54 -10.77
N ASP A 55 -10.62 1.59 -9.90
CA ASP A 55 -11.03 1.80 -8.51
C ASP A 55 -9.80 1.96 -7.59
N VAL A 56 -8.76 1.15 -7.82
CA VAL A 56 -7.47 1.21 -7.13
C VAL A 56 -6.35 1.00 -8.13
N ALA A 57 -5.28 1.77 -8.05
CA ALA A 57 -4.09 1.56 -8.85
C ALA A 57 -2.83 1.81 -8.04
N TRP A 58 -1.73 1.16 -8.40
CA TRP A 58 -0.39 1.49 -7.89
C TRP A 58 0.67 1.28 -8.95
N GLY A 59 1.72 2.08 -8.87
CA GLY A 59 2.88 1.98 -9.75
C GLY A 59 4.12 1.45 -9.07
N ASN A 60 5.23 1.49 -9.80
CA ASN A 60 6.54 1.14 -9.28
C ASN A 60 7.03 2.18 -8.27
N ILE A 61 7.89 1.76 -7.36
CA ILE A 61 8.55 2.66 -6.40
C ILE A 61 10.06 2.49 -6.46
N THR A 62 10.78 3.57 -6.27
CA THR A 62 12.19 3.55 -5.92
C THR A 62 12.30 3.34 -4.41
N VAL A 63 12.99 2.30 -3.99
CA VAL A 63 13.28 2.03 -2.57
C VAL A 63 14.71 2.47 -2.28
N LYS A 64 14.88 3.46 -1.42
CA LYS A 64 16.19 3.91 -0.93
C LYS A 64 16.46 3.33 0.45
N THR A 65 17.52 2.57 0.56
CA THR A 65 18.01 2.05 1.84
C THR A 65 19.40 2.62 2.12
N PRO A 66 19.93 2.54 3.35
CA PRO A 66 21.30 2.98 3.66
C PRO A 66 22.38 2.24 2.84
N ARG A 67 22.06 1.07 2.27
CA ARG A 67 23.03 0.22 1.55
C ARG A 67 22.81 0.18 0.05
N ALA A 68 21.59 0.43 -0.43
CA ALA A 68 21.24 0.28 -1.84
C ALA A 68 20.01 1.08 -2.22
N THR A 69 19.93 1.46 -3.48
CA THR A 69 18.71 1.97 -4.12
C THR A 69 18.28 0.98 -5.20
N PHE A 70 17.02 0.59 -5.20
CA PHE A 70 16.47 -0.34 -6.18
C PHE A 70 15.01 -0.05 -6.50
N ILE A 71 14.56 -0.53 -7.65
CA ILE A 71 13.16 -0.40 -8.08
C ILE A 71 12.37 -1.62 -7.61
N LYS A 72 11.28 -1.39 -6.86
CA LYS A 72 10.26 -2.39 -6.58
C LYS A 72 9.17 -2.27 -7.63
N LYS A 73 9.02 -3.33 -8.45
CA LYS A 73 7.99 -3.40 -9.48
C LYS A 73 6.62 -3.65 -8.89
N ALA A 74 5.64 -2.87 -9.35
CA ALA A 74 4.23 -3.09 -9.09
C ALA A 74 3.71 -4.33 -9.83
N ASN A 75 2.95 -5.17 -9.17
CA ASN A 75 2.20 -6.23 -9.83
C ASN A 75 0.96 -6.64 -9.04
N ILE A 76 -0.01 -7.25 -9.71
CA ILE A 76 -1.25 -7.79 -9.13
C ILE A 76 -1.15 -9.30 -9.09
N GLY A 77 -0.13 -9.96 -9.02
CA GLY A 77 0.01 -11.42 -8.94
C GLY A 77 -1.05 -12.18 -9.73
N LYS A 78 -0.76 -12.54 -10.97
CA LYS A 78 -1.72 -13.17 -11.92
C LYS A 78 -2.42 -14.43 -11.36
N TYR A 79 -1.72 -15.20 -10.52
CA TYR A 79 -2.21 -16.47 -9.98
C TYR A 79 -2.32 -16.47 -8.45
N LEU A 80 -1.69 -15.51 -7.79
CA LEU A 80 -1.62 -15.46 -6.34
C LEU A 80 -1.63 -14.01 -5.87
N TRP A 81 -2.70 -13.61 -5.21
CA TRP A 81 -2.79 -12.30 -4.59
C TRP A 81 -1.82 -12.21 -3.41
N THR A 82 -0.80 -11.38 -3.50
CA THR A 82 0.19 -11.24 -2.43
C THR A 82 0.58 -9.79 -2.21
N ARG A 83 1.01 -9.48 -0.98
CA ARG A 83 1.54 -8.15 -0.63
C ARG A 83 2.85 -7.80 -1.35
N THR A 84 3.53 -8.75 -1.96
CA THR A 84 4.86 -8.53 -2.56
C THR A 84 4.86 -7.50 -3.68
N GLY A 85 3.86 -7.51 -4.55
CA GLY A 85 3.70 -6.55 -5.64
C GLY A 85 2.92 -5.28 -5.28
N PHE A 86 2.42 -5.18 -4.06
CA PHE A 86 1.70 -4.00 -3.59
C PHE A 86 2.66 -2.90 -3.15
N CYS A 87 2.44 -1.68 -3.63
CA CYS A 87 3.27 -0.50 -3.38
C CYS A 87 2.40 0.63 -2.83
N HIS A 88 2.16 0.63 -1.51
CA HIS A 88 1.31 1.64 -0.86
C HIS A 88 1.74 3.10 -1.14
N PRO A 89 3.03 3.47 -1.09
CA PRO A 89 3.45 4.84 -1.38
C PRO A 89 3.15 5.30 -2.81
N ALA A 90 2.84 4.37 -3.72
CA ALA A 90 2.48 4.65 -5.11
C ALA A 90 0.99 4.34 -5.38
N MET A 91 0.18 4.13 -4.34
CA MET A 91 -1.22 3.80 -4.50
C MET A 91 -2.08 5.05 -4.68
N PHE A 92 -2.94 5.00 -5.68
CA PHE A 92 -4.05 5.92 -5.88
C PHE A 92 -5.35 5.13 -5.90
N ALA A 93 -6.37 5.65 -5.27
CA ALA A 93 -7.67 5.01 -5.25
C ALA A 93 -8.79 6.02 -5.51
N ARG A 94 -9.88 5.55 -6.09
CA ARG A 94 -11.09 6.35 -6.23
C ARG A 94 -11.57 6.76 -4.84
N ARG A 95 -11.85 8.05 -4.66
CA ARG A 95 -12.29 8.58 -3.37
C ARG A 95 -13.53 7.87 -2.84
N SER A 96 -14.51 7.57 -3.71
CA SER A 96 -15.72 6.85 -3.31
C SER A 96 -15.42 5.43 -2.77
N VAL A 97 -14.40 4.76 -3.28
CA VAL A 97 -13.97 3.43 -2.82
C VAL A 97 -13.28 3.50 -1.47
N LEU A 98 -12.45 4.53 -1.23
CA LEU A 98 -11.86 4.79 0.09
C LEU A 98 -12.92 5.16 1.15
N LEU A 99 -13.99 5.84 0.75
CA LEU A 99 -15.12 6.16 1.64
C LEU A 99 -16.04 4.95 1.89
N GLU A 100 -16.16 4.05 0.91
CA GLU A 100 -16.91 2.79 1.04
C GLU A 100 -16.24 1.83 2.04
N HIS A 101 -14.91 1.75 2.00
CA HIS A 101 -14.12 0.93 2.91
C HIS A 101 -12.93 1.72 3.46
N PRO A 102 -13.11 2.53 4.50
CA PRO A 102 -12.01 3.23 5.16
C PRO A 102 -11.00 2.26 5.77
N TYR A 103 -9.76 2.70 5.96
CA TYR A 103 -8.77 1.91 6.68
C TYR A 103 -9.25 1.53 8.08
N ALA A 104 -9.08 0.26 8.44
CA ALA A 104 -9.66 -0.33 9.66
C ALA A 104 -9.03 0.19 10.96
N LYS A 105 -7.81 0.74 10.92
CA LYS A 105 -7.03 1.22 12.09
C LYS A 105 -6.67 0.10 13.07
N GLU A 106 -6.59 -1.14 12.59
CA GLU A 106 -6.33 -2.33 13.39
C GLU A 106 -4.86 -2.72 13.42
N CYS A 107 -4.14 -2.50 12.30
CA CYS A 107 -2.75 -2.91 12.19
C CYS A 107 -1.95 -2.06 11.19
N MET A 108 -0.62 -2.23 11.21
CA MET A 108 0.29 -1.52 10.30
C MET A 108 0.23 -2.00 8.83
N ALA A 109 -0.73 -2.81 8.46
CA ALA A 109 -0.94 -3.30 7.10
C ALA A 109 -2.38 -3.08 6.63
N ASP A 110 -3.09 -2.12 7.22
CA ASP A 110 -4.46 -1.79 6.83
C ASP A 110 -4.54 -1.23 5.39
N ASP A 111 -3.43 -0.68 4.89
CA ASP A 111 -3.22 -0.38 3.48
C ASP A 111 -3.38 -1.62 2.59
N PHE A 112 -2.78 -2.72 2.99
CA PHE A 112 -2.88 -3.99 2.28
C PHE A 112 -4.21 -4.69 2.55
N GLU A 113 -4.80 -4.50 3.72
CA GLU A 113 -6.16 -4.95 4.02
C GLU A 113 -7.16 -4.30 3.06
N PHE A 114 -7.10 -2.97 2.90
CA PHE A 114 -7.92 -2.23 1.93
C PHE A 114 -7.74 -2.77 0.50
N ALA A 115 -6.50 -2.96 0.04
CA ALA A 115 -6.23 -3.50 -1.28
C ALA A 115 -6.77 -4.94 -1.44
N THR A 116 -6.70 -5.76 -0.38
CA THR A 116 -7.24 -7.13 -0.37
C THR A 116 -8.76 -7.12 -0.39
N TRP A 117 -9.39 -6.24 0.39
CA TRP A 117 -10.84 -6.03 0.33
C TRP A 117 -11.28 -5.62 -1.09
N ALA A 118 -10.60 -4.67 -1.69
CA ALA A 118 -10.90 -4.22 -3.06
C ALA A 118 -10.80 -5.40 -4.07
N HIS A 119 -9.76 -6.22 -3.96
CA HIS A 119 -9.57 -7.39 -4.80
C HIS A 119 -10.73 -8.41 -4.65
N VAL A 120 -11.08 -8.77 -3.42
CA VAL A 120 -12.12 -9.78 -3.13
C VAL A 120 -13.51 -9.28 -3.54
N ASN A 121 -13.76 -7.97 -3.45
CA ASN A 121 -15.04 -7.36 -3.84
C ASN A 121 -15.10 -6.96 -5.33
N GLY A 122 -14.18 -7.45 -6.16
CA GLY A 122 -14.22 -7.27 -7.60
C GLY A 122 -13.99 -5.82 -8.07
N LYS A 123 -13.37 -4.98 -7.24
CA LYS A 123 -12.98 -3.63 -7.64
C LYS A 123 -11.93 -3.71 -8.75
N LYS A 124 -11.98 -2.75 -9.67
CA LYS A 124 -11.02 -2.69 -10.78
C LYS A 124 -9.66 -2.22 -10.30
N ILE A 125 -8.72 -3.16 -10.18
CA ILE A 125 -7.35 -2.90 -9.77
C ILE A 125 -6.43 -2.87 -10.98
N VAL A 126 -5.56 -1.85 -11.07
CA VAL A 126 -4.63 -1.66 -12.18
C VAL A 126 -3.21 -1.45 -11.63
N THR A 127 -2.21 -1.98 -12.32
CA THR A 127 -0.80 -1.62 -12.06
C THR A 127 -0.24 -0.80 -13.21
N VAL A 128 0.54 0.21 -12.86
CA VAL A 128 1.16 1.15 -13.80
C VAL A 128 2.66 0.87 -13.85
N ASP A 129 3.18 0.51 -15.02
CA ASP A 129 4.63 0.28 -15.20
C ASP A 129 5.37 1.62 -15.33
N HIS A 130 5.27 2.45 -14.31
CA HIS A 130 5.94 3.74 -14.19
C HIS A 130 6.39 3.96 -12.75
N LEU A 131 7.47 4.71 -12.55
CA LEU A 131 7.93 5.12 -11.22
C LEU A 131 7.01 6.23 -10.70
N ILE A 132 6.34 5.97 -9.60
CA ILE A 132 5.36 6.90 -9.02
C ILE A 132 5.92 7.60 -7.78
N SER A 133 6.65 6.88 -6.94
CA SER A 133 7.16 7.46 -5.70
C SER A 133 8.51 6.90 -5.29
N VAL A 134 9.17 7.63 -4.43
CA VAL A 134 10.38 7.21 -3.73
C VAL A 134 10.04 6.92 -2.29
N PHE A 135 10.37 5.71 -1.85
CA PHE A 135 10.21 5.24 -0.48
C PHE A 135 11.57 5.30 0.24
N GLU A 136 11.67 6.12 1.27
CA GLU A 136 12.85 6.21 2.13
C GLU A 136 12.78 5.14 3.24
N PHE A 137 13.82 4.31 3.33
CA PHE A 137 13.87 3.23 4.30
C PHE A 137 14.38 3.76 5.66
N GLY A 138 13.56 3.67 6.67
CA GLY A 138 13.92 4.16 8.03
C GLY A 138 12.74 4.30 8.98
N GLY A 139 11.52 4.16 8.47
CA GLY A 139 10.29 4.28 9.23
C GLY A 139 9.99 3.12 10.20
N MET A 140 8.83 3.15 10.83
CA MET A 140 8.38 2.19 11.87
C MET A 140 8.37 0.72 11.44
N SER A 141 8.36 0.42 10.13
CA SER A 141 8.31 -0.94 9.57
C SER A 141 9.65 -1.67 9.49
N THR A 142 10.76 -1.06 9.94
CA THR A 142 12.14 -1.53 9.66
C THR A 142 12.82 -2.31 10.78
N LYS A 143 12.14 -2.59 11.88
CA LYS A 143 12.68 -3.40 12.99
C LYS A 143 13.00 -4.83 12.55
N LYS A 144 14.17 -5.37 12.98
CA LYS A 144 14.80 -6.56 12.43
C LYS A 144 15.01 -7.71 13.42
N THR A 145 14.08 -7.98 14.31
CA THR A 145 14.14 -9.19 15.13
C THR A 145 13.32 -10.31 14.49
N TRP A 146 13.64 -11.58 14.81
CA TRP A 146 12.81 -12.71 14.38
C TRP A 146 11.37 -12.62 14.91
N ALA A 147 11.20 -12.08 16.12
CA ALA A 147 9.89 -11.80 16.66
C ALA A 147 9.09 -10.81 15.79
N ASP A 148 9.75 -9.76 15.26
CA ASP A 148 9.12 -8.81 14.33
C ASP A 148 8.77 -9.47 12.99
N VAL A 149 9.60 -10.41 12.51
CA VAL A 149 9.29 -11.23 11.32
C VAL A 149 7.99 -11.99 11.54
N MET A 150 7.89 -12.74 12.65
CA MET A 150 6.69 -13.52 12.99
C MET A 150 5.46 -12.63 13.17
N LYS A 151 5.61 -11.47 13.82
CA LYS A 151 4.54 -10.49 13.96
C LYS A 151 4.02 -10.02 12.60
N ARG A 152 4.91 -9.69 11.65
CA ARG A 152 4.52 -9.29 10.29
C ARG A 152 3.86 -10.43 9.51
N VAL A 153 4.39 -11.66 9.62
CA VAL A 153 3.78 -12.83 8.97
C VAL A 153 2.36 -13.04 9.47
N ASN A 154 2.16 -13.07 10.79
CA ASN A 154 0.86 -13.33 11.38
C ASN A 154 -0.13 -12.18 11.09
N MET A 155 0.34 -10.93 11.10
CA MET A 155 -0.47 -9.76 10.76
C MET A 155 -1.00 -9.84 9.31
N VAL A 156 -0.12 -10.09 8.34
CA VAL A 156 -0.52 -10.20 6.92
C VAL A 156 -1.37 -11.45 6.69
N TYR A 157 -1.06 -12.56 7.38
CA TYR A 157 -1.88 -13.77 7.31
C TYR A 157 -3.28 -13.56 7.93
N GLY A 158 -3.39 -12.76 8.99
CA GLY A 158 -4.67 -12.35 9.56
C GLY A 158 -5.58 -11.71 8.52
N ILE A 159 -5.02 -10.85 7.66
CA ILE A 159 -5.75 -10.24 6.53
C ILE A 159 -6.23 -11.32 5.55
N TYR A 160 -5.35 -12.21 5.12
CA TYR A 160 -5.74 -13.29 4.22
C TYR A 160 -6.84 -14.19 4.81
N LYS A 161 -6.73 -14.50 6.11
CA LYS A 161 -7.73 -15.30 6.83
C LYS A 161 -9.08 -14.58 6.92
N LYS A 162 -9.08 -13.26 7.17
CA LYS A 162 -10.30 -12.43 7.20
C LYS A 162 -11.13 -12.57 5.92
N TYR A 163 -10.44 -12.72 4.77
CA TYR A 163 -11.07 -12.87 3.45
C TYR A 163 -11.16 -14.32 2.95
N GLY A 164 -11.07 -15.31 3.86
CA GLY A 164 -11.26 -16.72 3.52
C GLY A 164 -10.15 -17.36 2.66
N MET A 165 -8.99 -16.71 2.57
CA MET A 165 -7.87 -17.22 1.77
C MET A 165 -7.17 -18.42 2.44
N SER A 166 -6.58 -19.29 1.62
CA SER A 166 -5.94 -20.53 2.03
C SER A 166 -4.82 -20.34 3.06
N ARG A 167 -4.64 -21.34 3.94
CA ARG A 167 -3.49 -21.41 4.87
C ARG A 167 -2.13 -21.44 4.18
N LEU A 168 -2.08 -21.79 2.89
CA LEU A 168 -0.84 -21.73 2.09
C LEU A 168 -0.25 -20.32 2.00
N TYR A 169 -1.06 -19.29 2.14
CA TYR A 169 -0.58 -17.89 2.22
C TYR A 169 0.31 -17.62 3.43
N TRP A 170 0.11 -18.34 4.54
CA TRP A 170 1.00 -18.25 5.68
C TRP A 170 2.40 -18.79 5.32
N LEU A 171 2.47 -19.96 4.66
CA LEU A 171 3.75 -20.53 4.21
C LEU A 171 4.47 -19.63 3.21
N GLN A 172 3.74 -19.10 2.23
CA GLN A 172 4.27 -18.14 1.26
C GLN A 172 4.84 -16.90 1.96
N ARG A 173 4.12 -16.36 2.93
CA ARG A 173 4.58 -15.18 3.68
C ARG A 173 5.78 -15.48 4.56
N MET A 174 5.80 -16.62 5.22
CA MET A 174 6.96 -17.10 5.98
C MET A 174 8.21 -17.19 5.12
N ALA A 175 8.12 -17.87 3.97
CA ALA A 175 9.25 -18.00 3.05
C ALA A 175 9.77 -16.62 2.61
N TYR A 176 8.88 -15.73 2.20
CA TYR A 176 9.25 -14.36 1.77
C TYR A 176 9.94 -13.55 2.85
N GLU A 177 9.38 -13.51 4.07
CA GLU A 177 9.96 -12.74 5.18
C GLU A 177 11.28 -13.36 5.69
N SER A 178 11.39 -14.69 5.66
CA SER A 178 12.64 -15.39 6.04
C SER A 178 13.77 -15.05 5.08
N VAL A 179 13.52 -15.10 3.77
CA VAL A 179 14.50 -14.69 2.76
C VAL A 179 14.89 -13.21 2.97
N LYS A 180 13.92 -12.34 3.12
CA LYS A 180 14.17 -10.92 3.38
C LYS A 180 15.00 -10.70 4.66
N TYR A 181 14.75 -11.47 5.71
CA TYR A 181 15.49 -11.39 6.97
C TYR A 181 16.96 -11.79 6.82
N VAL A 182 17.24 -12.85 6.05
CA VAL A 182 18.61 -13.34 5.82
C VAL A 182 19.44 -12.36 4.97
N PHE A 183 18.80 -11.72 3.97
CA PHE A 183 19.49 -10.83 3.02
C PHE A 183 19.37 -9.34 3.35
N SER A 184 18.81 -8.95 4.47
CA SER A 184 18.71 -7.56 4.93
C SER A 184 19.69 -7.22 6.05
#